data_341b0b4f40c96d95861e65bead95cc57
#
_entry.id   341b0b4f40c96d95861e65bead95cc57
#
_cell.length_a   1.000
_cell.length_b   1.000
_cell.length_c   1.000
_cell.angle_alpha   90.00
_cell.angle_beta   90.00
_cell.angle_gamma   90.00
#
_symmetry.space_group_name_H-M   'P 1'
#
loop_
_entity.id
_entity.type
_entity.pdbx_description
1 polymer ?
#
loop_
_entity_poly.entity_id
_entity_poly.type
_entity_poly.pdbx_seq_one_letter_code
_entity_poly.pdbx_strand_id
1 'polypeptide(L)'
;MLLLCGLLTLMASCTRPPAHASPTTAPPARSGGSAQHLGQFEQGAVAGPVEPDRRVGAIFLDGGSQHVCTGSVLHSAGGNLVLTAAHCLAGATQFSFAPGMAGDGPPADVWTADNVYLDPRWLASKDPHADYAIARVSSDHAGSVESHAGLALTLGTAPPPGSHVTVVGYPTGVGGSPIGCQGRTAVTDGGFPSLICDGLVNGTSGAPWVSGTTVIGVIGGFERGGCAENVSYSAPFDQHISQLLARAEAGGPGDPVPVDLDDPC
;
A
#
# COMPACT_ATOMS: atom_id res chain seq x y z
N MET A 1 30.04 -50.22 -54.72
CA MET A 1 31.46 -50.51 -54.70
C MET A 1 32.01 -50.20 -53.31
N LEU A 2 32.34 -51.27 -52.60
CA LEU A 2 33.41 -51.40 -51.57
C LEU A 2 33.36 -50.45 -50.38
N LEU A 3 33.62 -50.82 -49.16
CA LEU A 3 33.91 -52.06 -48.41
C LEU A 3 33.78 -51.74 -46.92
N LEU A 4 33.16 -52.65 -46.21
CA LEU A 4 33.41 -53.16 -44.89
C LEU A 4 34.76 -52.79 -44.25
N CYS A 5 34.76 -52.43 -42.97
CA CYS A 5 35.61 -53.10 -41.96
C CYS A 5 35.04 -52.90 -40.55
N GLY A 6 34.69 -53.95 -39.93
CA GLY A 6 34.32 -54.02 -38.52
C GLY A 6 35.57 -54.21 -37.62
N LEU A 7 35.44 -53.77 -36.37
CA LEU A 7 36.31 -54.25 -35.30
C LEU A 7 35.51 -54.44 -34.00
N LEU A 8 35.41 -55.70 -33.64
CA LEU A 8 35.08 -56.15 -32.30
C LEU A 8 36.23 -55.84 -31.34
N THR A 9 35.94 -55.35 -30.16
CA THR A 9 36.84 -55.45 -29.01
C THR A 9 36.10 -55.87 -27.75
N LEU A 10 36.66 -56.88 -27.15
CA LEU A 10 36.22 -57.69 -26.02
C LEU A 10 36.02 -56.92 -24.73
N MET A 11 34.99 -57.37 -24.02
CA MET A 11 34.73 -57.11 -22.60
C MET A 11 35.78 -57.83 -21.71
N ALA A 12 36.39 -57.13 -20.77
CA ALA A 12 37.09 -57.71 -19.63
C ALA A 12 36.41 -57.27 -18.34
N SER A 13 35.68 -58.17 -17.72
CA SER A 13 35.09 -58.00 -16.38
C SER A 13 36.16 -58.24 -15.33
N CYS A 14 36.48 -57.27 -14.49
CA CYS A 14 37.23 -57.44 -13.26
C CYS A 14 36.26 -57.37 -12.06
N THR A 15 36.00 -58.55 -11.49
CA THR A 15 35.31 -58.70 -10.21
C THR A 15 36.28 -58.43 -9.06
N ARG A 16 35.93 -57.51 -8.17
CA ARG A 16 36.65 -57.17 -6.95
C ARG A 16 35.91 -57.76 -5.73
N PRO A 17 36.62 -58.44 -4.78
CA PRO A 17 35.99 -59.03 -3.60
C PRO A 17 35.61 -57.96 -2.57
N PRO A 18 34.63 -58.25 -1.67
CA PRO A 18 34.13 -57.27 -0.70
C PRO A 18 35.14 -57.11 0.46
N ALA A 19 35.41 -55.83 0.79
CA ALA A 19 36.17 -55.46 1.97
C ALA A 19 35.26 -55.40 3.20
N HIS A 20 35.59 -56.07 4.25
CA HIS A 20 34.96 -56.01 5.57
C HIS A 20 35.17 -54.63 6.17
N ALA A 21 34.07 -53.90 6.40
CA ALA A 21 34.07 -52.66 7.15
C ALA A 21 33.82 -52.92 8.63
N SER A 22 34.76 -52.52 9.48
CA SER A 22 34.61 -52.49 10.93
C SER A 22 33.63 -51.35 11.33
N PRO A 23 32.84 -51.52 12.41
CA PRO A 23 31.94 -50.48 12.86
C PRO A 23 32.71 -49.33 13.54
N THR A 24 32.73 -48.16 12.91
CA THR A 24 33.20 -46.94 13.53
C THR A 24 32.05 -46.32 14.34
N THR A 25 32.25 -46.28 15.64
CA THR A 25 31.34 -45.63 16.60
C THR A 25 31.32 -44.15 16.32
N ALA A 26 30.17 -43.62 15.92
CA ALA A 26 29.94 -42.18 15.76
C ALA A 26 29.84 -41.51 17.15
N PRO A 27 30.43 -40.32 17.35
CA PRO A 27 30.24 -39.56 18.57
C PRO A 27 28.80 -39.01 18.66
N PRO A 28 28.28 -38.75 19.88
CA PRO A 28 26.90 -38.27 20.05
C PRO A 28 26.70 -36.90 19.42
N ALA A 29 25.64 -36.78 18.64
CA ALA A 29 25.19 -35.52 18.09
C ALA A 29 24.87 -34.56 19.23
N ARG A 30 25.55 -33.42 19.25
CA ARG A 30 25.16 -32.27 20.09
C ARG A 30 23.81 -31.75 19.58
N SER A 31 22.78 -31.91 20.39
CA SER A 31 21.55 -31.12 20.27
C SER A 31 21.91 -29.67 20.55
N GLY A 32 22.03 -28.92 19.51
CA GLY A 32 22.33 -27.50 19.55
C GLY A 32 21.56 -26.75 18.49
N GLY A 33 20.73 -25.86 18.92
CA GLY A 33 20.21 -24.79 18.09
C GLY A 33 18.79 -25.05 17.59
N SER A 34 17.86 -24.43 18.27
CA SER A 34 16.55 -24.10 17.75
C SER A 34 16.73 -23.54 16.36
N ALA A 35 16.36 -24.30 15.32
CA ALA A 35 16.04 -23.75 14.03
C ALA A 35 14.86 -22.81 14.29
N GLN A 36 15.12 -21.51 14.31
CA GLN A 36 14.09 -20.51 14.23
C GLN A 36 13.27 -20.91 13.00
N HIS A 37 12.00 -21.19 13.22
CA HIS A 37 10.99 -21.24 12.20
C HIS A 37 11.01 -19.86 11.53
N LEU A 38 11.77 -19.73 10.45
CA LEU A 38 11.49 -18.75 9.42
C LEU A 38 10.12 -19.16 8.92
N GLY A 39 9.09 -18.42 9.39
CA GLY A 39 7.73 -18.64 8.97
C GLY A 39 7.71 -18.74 7.46
N GLN A 40 6.99 -19.72 6.95
CA GLN A 40 6.60 -19.76 5.55
C GLN A 40 5.99 -18.39 5.25
N PHE A 41 6.72 -17.57 4.52
CA PHE A 41 6.12 -16.39 3.90
C PHE A 41 5.05 -16.96 2.98
N GLU A 42 3.78 -16.77 3.33
CA GLU A 42 2.69 -16.94 2.37
C GLU A 42 3.15 -16.23 1.11
N GLN A 43 3.03 -16.88 -0.03
CA GLN A 43 3.38 -16.27 -1.32
C GLN A 43 2.67 -14.91 -1.35
N GLY A 44 3.44 -13.82 -1.52
CA GLY A 44 2.92 -12.48 -1.38
C GLY A 44 1.69 -12.28 -2.24
N ALA A 45 0.70 -11.58 -1.73
CA ALA A 45 -0.45 -11.18 -2.50
C ALA A 45 0.01 -10.34 -3.69
N VAL A 46 -0.73 -10.38 -4.78
CA VAL A 46 -0.47 -9.59 -5.99
C VAL A 46 -1.68 -8.70 -6.23
N ALA A 47 -1.44 -7.42 -6.46
CA ALA A 47 -2.47 -6.48 -6.83
C ALA A 47 -2.99 -6.76 -8.25
N GLY A 48 -4.27 -6.62 -8.44
CA GLY A 48 -4.91 -6.82 -9.75
C GLY A 48 -6.11 -5.89 -9.91
N PRO A 49 -6.67 -5.79 -11.14
CA PRO A 49 -7.86 -4.99 -11.40
C PRO A 49 -9.02 -5.39 -10.48
N VAL A 50 -9.71 -4.40 -9.93
CA VAL A 50 -10.90 -4.59 -9.10
C VAL A 50 -12.02 -3.65 -9.54
N GLU A 51 -13.26 -3.97 -9.18
CA GLU A 51 -14.38 -3.05 -9.36
C GLU A 51 -14.16 -1.78 -8.51
N PRO A 52 -14.52 -0.61 -9.04
CA PRO A 52 -14.42 0.65 -8.30
C PRO A 52 -15.24 0.62 -7.02
N ASP A 53 -14.62 1.00 -5.92
CA ASP A 53 -15.29 1.25 -4.64
C ASP A 53 -15.56 2.76 -4.55
N ARG A 54 -16.83 3.17 -4.44
CA ARG A 54 -17.20 4.60 -4.39
C ARG A 54 -16.65 5.33 -3.17
N ARG A 55 -16.18 4.60 -2.15
CA ARG A 55 -15.48 5.17 -1.00
C ARG A 55 -14.04 5.55 -1.31
N VAL A 56 -13.47 5.02 -2.42
CA VAL A 56 -12.07 5.23 -2.82
C VAL A 56 -12.05 5.92 -4.17
N GLY A 57 -11.16 6.88 -4.35
CA GLY A 57 -11.11 7.65 -5.59
C GLY A 57 -9.71 8.13 -5.96
N ALA A 58 -9.58 8.57 -7.18
CA ALA A 58 -8.36 9.14 -7.72
C ALA A 58 -8.18 10.60 -7.28
N ILE A 59 -6.93 11.01 -7.05
CA ILE A 59 -6.55 12.40 -6.73
C ILE A 59 -5.83 13.02 -7.91
N PHE A 60 -6.29 14.22 -8.28
CA PHE A 60 -5.72 15.07 -9.32
C PHE A 60 -5.18 16.35 -8.70
N LEU A 61 -4.07 16.86 -9.21
CA LEU A 61 -3.44 18.09 -8.75
C LEU A 61 -3.57 19.19 -9.79
N ASP A 62 -3.80 20.42 -9.32
CA ASP A 62 -3.76 21.67 -10.10
C ASP A 62 -4.56 21.65 -11.41
N GLY A 63 -5.70 20.94 -11.41
CA GLY A 63 -6.57 20.81 -12.58
C GLY A 63 -6.00 19.95 -13.71
N GLY A 64 -4.93 19.18 -13.44
CA GLY A 64 -4.36 18.23 -14.39
C GLY A 64 -5.33 17.11 -14.75
N SER A 65 -5.13 16.50 -15.91
CA SER A 65 -5.92 15.34 -16.37
C SER A 65 -5.37 14.00 -15.86
N GLN A 66 -4.16 14.00 -15.32
CA GLN A 66 -3.51 12.83 -14.75
C GLN A 66 -3.76 12.78 -13.24
N HIS A 67 -4.27 11.64 -12.77
CA HIS A 67 -4.29 11.39 -11.34
C HIS A 67 -2.94 10.81 -10.88
N VAL A 68 -2.55 11.18 -9.69
CA VAL A 68 -1.20 10.90 -9.16
C VAL A 68 -1.22 10.17 -7.82
N CYS A 69 -2.39 10.13 -7.19
CA CYS A 69 -2.59 9.50 -5.87
C CYS A 69 -4.01 8.98 -5.73
N THR A 70 -4.25 8.36 -4.61
CA THR A 70 -5.54 7.81 -4.19
C THR A 70 -6.00 8.49 -2.90
N GLY A 71 -7.31 8.65 -2.74
CA GLY A 71 -7.93 9.09 -1.50
C GLY A 71 -9.14 8.25 -1.14
N SER A 72 -9.70 8.48 0.03
CA SER A 72 -10.91 7.80 0.47
C SER A 72 -11.86 8.71 1.23
N VAL A 73 -13.16 8.47 1.07
CA VAL A 73 -14.22 9.18 1.78
C VAL A 73 -14.19 8.78 3.24
N LEU A 74 -13.96 9.76 4.11
CA LEU A 74 -13.89 9.58 5.56
C LEU A 74 -15.19 10.03 6.20
N HIS A 75 -15.76 9.15 7.04
CA HIS A 75 -16.98 9.46 7.78
C HIS A 75 -16.79 10.68 8.70
N SER A 76 -17.73 11.61 8.64
CA SER A 76 -17.75 12.80 9.48
C SER A 76 -19.16 13.37 9.59
N ALA A 77 -19.42 14.18 10.61
CA ALA A 77 -20.73 14.82 10.79
C ALA A 77 -21.16 15.67 9.58
N GLY A 78 -20.23 16.28 8.86
CA GLY A 78 -20.50 17.06 7.64
C GLY A 78 -20.50 16.21 6.35
N GLY A 79 -20.01 14.98 6.40
CA GLY A 79 -19.92 14.06 5.26
C GLY A 79 -19.02 14.54 4.11
N ASN A 80 -18.11 15.47 4.36
CA ASN A 80 -17.33 16.17 3.34
C ASN A 80 -15.81 16.03 3.51
N LEU A 81 -15.35 14.93 4.15
CA LEU A 81 -13.94 14.69 4.39
C LEU A 81 -13.38 13.57 3.51
N VAL A 82 -12.16 13.79 3.03
CA VAL A 82 -11.35 12.84 2.26
C VAL A 82 -10.02 12.64 2.96
N LEU A 83 -9.62 11.39 3.14
CA LEU A 83 -8.33 10.96 3.68
C LEU A 83 -7.40 10.56 2.54
N THR A 84 -6.12 10.97 2.64
CA THR A 84 -5.04 10.58 1.72
C THR A 84 -3.68 10.61 2.44
N ALA A 85 -2.58 10.39 1.73
CA ALA A 85 -1.24 10.63 2.23
C ALA A 85 -0.87 12.12 2.11
N ALA A 86 -0.08 12.62 3.06
CA ALA A 86 0.32 14.03 3.04
C ALA A 86 1.30 14.35 1.90
N HIS A 87 2.18 13.41 1.55
CA HIS A 87 3.10 13.59 0.43
C HIS A 87 2.39 13.73 -0.93
N CYS A 88 1.17 13.19 -1.07
CA CYS A 88 0.37 13.31 -2.27
C CYS A 88 0.02 14.75 -2.64
N LEU A 89 0.04 15.65 -1.68
CA LEU A 89 -0.38 17.03 -1.84
C LEU A 89 0.79 18.00 -1.99
N ALA A 90 2.02 17.50 -1.89
CA ALA A 90 3.20 18.33 -1.91
C ALA A 90 3.33 19.15 -3.20
N GLY A 91 3.58 20.45 -3.05
CA GLY A 91 3.71 21.39 -4.16
C GLY A 91 2.41 21.76 -4.85
N ALA A 92 1.29 21.12 -4.53
CA ALA A 92 -0.01 21.44 -5.13
C ALA A 92 -0.61 22.71 -4.54
N THR A 93 -1.19 23.55 -5.39
CA THR A 93 -2.00 24.71 -4.98
C THR A 93 -3.46 24.33 -4.79
N GLN A 94 -3.90 23.27 -5.46
CA GLN A 94 -5.24 22.73 -5.38
C GLN A 94 -5.21 21.24 -5.68
N PHE A 95 -6.11 20.47 -5.07
CA PHE A 95 -6.35 19.10 -5.51
C PHE A 95 -7.85 18.81 -5.65
N SER A 96 -8.15 17.80 -6.46
CA SER A 96 -9.50 17.29 -6.68
C SER A 96 -9.53 15.80 -6.45
N PHE A 97 -10.67 15.30 -6.00
CA PHE A 97 -10.94 13.91 -5.69
C PHE A 97 -12.10 13.39 -6.54
N ALA A 98 -11.92 12.25 -7.18
CA ALA A 98 -12.95 11.60 -8.01
C ALA A 98 -13.31 10.22 -7.41
N PRO A 99 -14.37 10.11 -6.60
CA PRO A 99 -14.79 8.86 -5.96
C PRO A 99 -15.27 7.84 -6.98
N GLY A 100 -14.82 6.59 -6.84
CA GLY A 100 -15.26 5.49 -7.69
C GLY A 100 -14.96 5.67 -9.17
N MET A 101 -13.91 6.41 -9.51
CA MET A 101 -13.53 6.66 -10.91
C MET A 101 -13.36 5.35 -11.68
N ALA A 102 -13.87 5.28 -12.90
CA ALA A 102 -13.74 4.14 -13.81
C ALA A 102 -13.75 4.59 -15.27
N GLY A 103 -13.05 3.82 -16.11
CA GLY A 103 -13.01 4.04 -17.55
C GLY A 103 -11.99 5.09 -17.99
N ASP A 104 -11.87 5.27 -19.30
CA ASP A 104 -10.79 6.05 -19.93
C ASP A 104 -11.11 7.53 -20.11
N GLY A 105 -12.30 7.97 -19.70
CA GLY A 105 -12.76 9.36 -19.80
C GLY A 105 -12.40 10.21 -18.57
N PRO A 106 -12.61 11.53 -18.65
CA PRO A 106 -12.53 12.37 -17.48
C PRO A 106 -13.57 11.93 -16.44
N PRO A 107 -13.26 12.03 -15.14
CA PRO A 107 -14.19 11.62 -14.09
C PRO A 107 -15.48 12.49 -14.17
N ALA A 108 -16.64 11.83 -14.03
CA ALA A 108 -17.94 12.49 -14.06
C ALA A 108 -18.18 13.31 -12.78
N ASP A 109 -17.65 12.83 -11.67
CA ASP A 109 -17.89 13.38 -10.34
C ASP A 109 -16.55 13.81 -9.73
N VAL A 110 -16.37 15.12 -9.60
CA VAL A 110 -15.13 15.72 -9.07
C VAL A 110 -15.46 16.60 -7.86
N TRP A 111 -14.70 16.38 -6.80
CA TRP A 111 -14.78 17.12 -5.54
C TRP A 111 -13.48 17.89 -5.33
N THR A 112 -13.57 19.21 -5.20
CA THR A 112 -12.41 20.08 -5.02
C THR A 112 -12.13 20.30 -3.54
N ALA A 113 -10.85 20.29 -3.16
CA ALA A 113 -10.46 20.57 -1.79
C ALA A 113 -10.59 22.07 -1.47
N ASP A 114 -11.36 22.37 -0.43
CA ASP A 114 -11.50 23.72 0.14
C ASP A 114 -10.40 23.99 1.18
N ASN A 115 -10.08 22.98 1.97
CA ASN A 115 -9.08 23.03 3.04
C ASN A 115 -8.36 21.69 3.17
N VAL A 116 -7.08 21.76 3.48
CA VAL A 116 -6.24 20.60 3.81
C VAL A 116 -5.81 20.71 5.26
N TYR A 117 -5.86 19.61 5.99
CA TYR A 117 -5.42 19.51 7.37
C TYR A 117 -4.28 18.50 7.44
N LEU A 118 -3.13 18.94 7.96
CA LEU A 118 -1.90 18.17 8.07
C LEU A 118 -1.50 18.03 9.54
N ASP A 119 -0.83 16.93 9.86
CA ASP A 119 -0.25 16.75 11.17
C ASP A 119 0.89 17.77 11.39
N PRO A 120 1.02 18.40 12.57
CA PRO A 120 2.11 19.31 12.87
C PRO A 120 3.51 18.72 12.69
N ARG A 121 3.68 17.42 12.87
CA ARG A 121 4.96 16.71 12.62
C ARG A 121 5.32 16.71 11.14
N TRP A 122 4.31 16.52 10.26
CA TRP A 122 4.51 16.63 8.82
C TRP A 122 4.88 18.05 8.41
N LEU A 123 4.17 19.03 8.93
CA LEU A 123 4.45 20.45 8.65
C LEU A 123 5.85 20.87 9.10
N ALA A 124 6.32 20.39 10.26
CA ALA A 124 7.59 20.78 10.84
C ALA A 124 8.79 20.10 10.16
N SER A 125 8.70 18.80 9.84
CA SER A 125 9.86 18.01 9.41
C SER A 125 9.55 16.95 8.36
N LYS A 126 8.32 16.90 7.86
CA LYS A 126 7.87 15.82 6.97
C LYS A 126 8.08 14.43 7.59
N ASP A 127 7.78 14.33 8.90
CA ASP A 127 7.92 13.10 9.66
C ASP A 127 7.09 11.98 8.98
N PRO A 128 7.70 10.88 8.53
CA PRO A 128 6.97 9.80 7.85
C PRO A 128 5.91 9.14 8.76
N HIS A 129 6.00 9.25 10.09
CA HIS A 129 4.95 8.80 11.01
C HIS A 129 3.67 9.66 10.95
N ALA A 130 3.72 10.77 10.24
CA ALA A 130 2.63 11.72 10.05
C ALA A 130 2.24 11.92 8.58
N ASP A 131 2.65 11.00 7.69
CA ASP A 131 2.36 11.07 6.26
C ASP A 131 0.92 10.66 5.96
N TYR A 132 -0.01 11.47 6.43
CA TYR A 132 -1.44 11.43 6.16
C TYR A 132 -2.02 12.86 6.14
N ALA A 133 -3.08 13.04 5.38
CA ALA A 133 -3.79 14.30 5.27
C ALA A 133 -5.30 14.07 5.28
N ILE A 134 -6.04 15.00 5.86
CA ILE A 134 -7.50 15.06 5.74
C ILE A 134 -7.86 16.35 5.01
N ALA A 135 -8.68 16.24 3.97
CA ALA A 135 -9.17 17.40 3.24
C ALA A 135 -10.67 17.54 3.40
N ARG A 136 -11.11 18.78 3.51
CA ARG A 136 -12.51 19.11 3.30
C ARG A 136 -12.72 19.41 1.82
N VAL A 137 -13.72 18.75 1.25
CA VAL A 137 -14.02 18.86 -0.18
C VAL A 137 -15.45 19.37 -0.42
N SER A 138 -15.63 20.07 -1.53
CA SER A 138 -16.92 20.49 -2.04
C SER A 138 -17.05 20.26 -3.55
N SER A 139 -18.26 20.29 -4.06
CA SER A 139 -18.54 20.24 -5.50
C SER A 139 -19.82 21.01 -5.80
N ASP A 140 -20.10 21.20 -7.08
CA ASP A 140 -21.37 21.77 -7.55
C ASP A 140 -22.54 20.77 -7.44
N HIS A 141 -22.26 19.52 -7.09
CA HIS A 141 -23.29 18.51 -6.86
C HIS A 141 -24.02 18.74 -5.54
N ALA A 142 -25.31 18.42 -5.50
CA ALA A 142 -26.07 18.49 -4.27
C ALA A 142 -25.60 17.42 -3.25
N GLY A 143 -25.48 17.82 -2.00
CA GLY A 143 -25.11 16.92 -0.91
C GLY A 143 -23.62 16.89 -0.60
N SER A 144 -23.19 15.92 0.17
CA SER A 144 -21.82 15.73 0.58
C SER A 144 -21.16 14.57 -0.20
N VAL A 145 -19.83 14.50 -0.20
CA VAL A 145 -19.09 13.40 -0.86
C VAL A 145 -19.48 12.04 -0.26
N GLU A 146 -19.74 11.98 1.04
CA GLU A 146 -20.22 10.76 1.71
C GLU A 146 -21.61 10.34 1.22
N SER A 147 -22.55 11.30 1.09
CA SER A 147 -23.89 10.99 0.58
C SER A 147 -23.84 10.57 -0.89
N HIS A 148 -22.93 11.14 -1.67
CA HIS A 148 -22.72 10.79 -3.07
C HIS A 148 -22.08 9.40 -3.22
N ALA A 149 -21.09 9.07 -2.42
CA ALA A 149 -20.50 7.74 -2.38
C ALA A 149 -21.47 6.68 -1.83
N GLY A 150 -22.46 7.10 -1.04
CA GLY A 150 -23.44 6.23 -0.37
C GLY A 150 -22.90 5.57 0.90
N LEU A 151 -21.60 5.56 1.11
CA LEU A 151 -20.88 5.01 2.26
C LEU A 151 -19.58 5.79 2.47
N ALA A 152 -19.05 5.74 3.70
CA ALA A 152 -17.72 6.26 4.05
C ALA A 152 -16.96 5.28 4.93
N LEU A 153 -15.66 5.50 5.06
CA LEU A 153 -14.80 4.73 5.95
C LEU A 153 -14.76 5.40 7.33
N THR A 154 -14.92 4.63 8.38
CA THR A 154 -14.72 5.11 9.75
C THR A 154 -13.23 5.09 10.08
N LEU A 155 -12.71 6.14 10.69
CA LEU A 155 -11.32 6.17 11.13
C LEU A 155 -11.08 5.15 12.25
N GLY A 156 -10.05 4.32 12.07
CA GLY A 156 -9.55 3.40 13.07
C GLY A 156 -8.14 3.74 13.55
N THR A 157 -7.50 2.79 14.16
CA THR A 157 -6.11 2.87 14.65
C THR A 157 -5.23 1.89 13.88
N ALA A 158 -3.91 2.09 13.93
CA ALA A 158 -2.94 1.19 13.32
C ALA A 158 -3.21 -0.26 13.72
N PRO A 159 -3.22 -1.19 12.76
CA PRO A 159 -3.60 -2.57 13.01
C PRO A 159 -2.49 -3.32 13.77
N PRO A 160 -2.84 -4.26 14.64
CA PRO A 160 -1.85 -5.21 15.13
C PRO A 160 -1.32 -6.08 13.97
N PRO A 161 -0.07 -6.59 14.10
CA PRO A 161 0.48 -7.52 13.11
C PRO A 161 -0.45 -8.72 12.87
N GLY A 162 -0.56 -9.16 11.61
CA GLY A 162 -1.43 -10.26 11.21
C GLY A 162 -2.88 -9.86 10.91
N SER A 163 -3.24 -8.58 11.04
CA SER A 163 -4.57 -8.10 10.67
C SER A 163 -4.81 -8.22 9.17
N HIS A 164 -6.00 -8.64 8.80
CA HIS A 164 -6.44 -8.67 7.40
C HIS A 164 -6.83 -7.27 6.92
N VAL A 165 -6.28 -6.86 5.78
CA VAL A 165 -6.62 -5.60 5.13
C VAL A 165 -6.88 -5.80 3.64
N THR A 166 -7.77 -4.97 3.11
CA THR A 166 -7.97 -4.76 1.68
C THR A 166 -7.48 -3.36 1.34
N VAL A 167 -6.70 -3.25 0.27
CA VAL A 167 -6.24 -1.98 -0.29
C VAL A 167 -6.83 -1.86 -1.69
N VAL A 168 -7.40 -0.70 -2.00
CA VAL A 168 -7.86 -0.34 -3.35
C VAL A 168 -7.25 1.02 -3.68
N GLY A 169 -6.60 1.12 -4.82
CA GLY A 169 -5.93 2.34 -5.23
C GLY A 169 -5.87 2.51 -6.75
N TYR A 170 -5.54 3.70 -7.18
CA TYR A 170 -5.49 4.11 -8.58
C TYR A 170 -4.03 4.27 -9.03
N PRO A 171 -3.50 3.40 -9.92
CA PRO A 171 -2.20 3.61 -10.54
C PRO A 171 -2.15 4.95 -11.26
N THR A 172 -1.03 5.68 -11.16
CA THR A 172 -0.86 6.97 -11.86
C THR A 172 -1.22 6.85 -13.34
N GLY A 173 -2.08 7.77 -13.84
CA GLY A 173 -2.53 7.71 -15.22
C GLY A 173 -3.56 8.75 -15.60
N VAL A 174 -4.07 8.64 -16.81
CA VAL A 174 -5.21 9.40 -17.34
C VAL A 174 -6.36 8.40 -17.53
N GLY A 175 -7.45 8.57 -16.80
CA GLY A 175 -8.52 7.57 -16.76
C GLY A 175 -8.05 6.27 -16.08
N GLY A 176 -8.74 5.17 -16.33
CA GLY A 176 -8.40 3.84 -15.84
C GLY A 176 -9.30 3.32 -14.73
N SER A 177 -8.95 2.13 -14.26
CA SER A 177 -9.65 1.43 -13.19
C SER A 177 -8.73 1.18 -12.01
N PRO A 178 -9.27 1.04 -10.80
CA PRO A 178 -8.45 0.76 -9.64
C PRO A 178 -7.86 -0.66 -9.67
N ILE A 179 -6.76 -0.82 -8.96
CA ILE A 179 -6.21 -2.11 -8.58
C ILE A 179 -6.45 -2.36 -7.10
N GLY A 180 -6.53 -3.61 -6.72
CA GLY A 180 -6.74 -3.99 -5.32
C GLY A 180 -5.83 -5.12 -4.90
N CYS A 181 -5.55 -5.15 -3.61
CA CYS A 181 -4.78 -6.18 -2.95
C CYS A 181 -5.40 -6.53 -1.59
N GLN A 182 -5.24 -7.78 -1.18
CA GLN A 182 -5.60 -8.23 0.16
C GLN A 182 -4.42 -8.95 0.79
N GLY A 183 -4.17 -8.68 2.05
CA GLY A 183 -3.06 -9.31 2.75
C GLY A 183 -3.14 -9.16 4.27
N ARG A 184 -2.11 -9.68 4.92
CA ARG A 184 -1.93 -9.54 6.37
C ARG A 184 -0.86 -8.51 6.67
N THR A 185 -1.13 -7.67 7.65
CA THR A 185 -0.20 -6.64 8.09
C THR A 185 0.95 -7.23 8.89
N ALA A 186 2.11 -6.58 8.78
CA ALA A 186 3.23 -6.70 9.71
C ALA A 186 3.59 -5.32 10.25
N VAL A 187 4.63 -5.23 11.07
CA VAL A 187 5.17 -3.96 11.58
C VAL A 187 6.68 -4.01 11.47
N THR A 188 7.28 -2.96 10.97
CA THR A 188 8.74 -2.81 10.90
C THR A 188 9.34 -2.45 12.27
N ASP A 189 10.65 -2.58 12.42
CA ASP A 189 11.37 -2.14 13.63
C ASP A 189 11.19 -0.64 13.91
N GLY A 190 10.95 0.17 12.86
CA GLY A 190 10.64 1.60 12.97
C GLY A 190 9.19 1.89 13.35
N GLY A 191 8.36 0.88 13.58
CA GLY A 191 6.97 1.06 14.01
C GLY A 191 5.98 1.32 12.86
N PHE A 192 6.40 1.21 11.62
CA PHE A 192 5.50 1.37 10.46
C PHE A 192 4.74 0.08 10.18
N PRO A 193 3.40 0.13 10.10
CA PRO A 193 2.64 -0.95 9.52
C PRO A 193 3.12 -1.24 8.10
N SER A 194 3.26 -2.51 7.74
CA SER A 194 3.68 -2.96 6.41
C SER A 194 2.76 -4.04 5.86
N LEU A 195 2.66 -4.11 4.54
CA LEU A 195 1.84 -5.05 3.80
C LEU A 195 2.66 -5.60 2.64
N ILE A 196 2.83 -6.91 2.59
CA ILE A 196 3.46 -7.58 1.44
C ILE A 196 2.38 -7.76 0.36
N CYS A 197 2.52 -7.01 -0.72
CA CYS A 197 1.67 -7.07 -1.89
C CYS A 197 2.45 -6.56 -3.10
N ASP A 198 2.67 -7.42 -4.07
CA ASP A 198 3.33 -7.06 -5.32
C ASP A 198 2.38 -6.26 -6.23
N GLY A 199 2.89 -5.25 -6.91
CA GLY A 199 2.16 -4.46 -7.90
C GLY A 199 1.30 -3.31 -7.37
N LEU A 200 1.42 -2.92 -6.10
CA LEU A 200 0.90 -1.63 -5.64
C LEU A 200 1.89 -0.52 -6.08
N VAL A 201 1.67 -0.02 -7.28
CA VAL A 201 2.57 0.90 -7.98
C VAL A 201 2.28 2.37 -7.68
N ASN A 202 3.09 3.27 -8.24
CA ASN A 202 2.90 4.73 -8.16
C ASN A 202 1.45 5.12 -8.48
N GLY A 203 0.91 6.05 -7.71
CA GLY A 203 -0.50 6.47 -7.76
C GLY A 203 -1.36 5.80 -6.72
N THR A 204 -0.97 4.62 -6.21
CA THR A 204 -1.69 4.00 -5.09
C THR A 204 -1.38 4.66 -3.73
N SER A 205 -0.42 5.60 -3.66
CA SER A 205 -0.19 6.47 -2.51
C SER A 205 -1.48 7.07 -2.00
N GLY A 206 -1.71 7.06 -0.68
CA GLY A 206 -2.95 7.51 -0.05
C GLY A 206 -4.09 6.50 -0.09
N ALA A 207 -3.93 5.36 -0.78
CA ALA A 207 -4.95 4.30 -0.79
C ALA A 207 -5.21 3.77 0.62
N PRO A 208 -6.48 3.64 1.03
CA PRO A 208 -6.83 3.21 2.37
C PRO A 208 -6.54 1.72 2.59
N TRP A 209 -6.02 1.39 3.78
CA TRP A 209 -5.97 0.02 4.29
C TRP A 209 -7.25 -0.23 5.08
N VAL A 210 -8.13 -1.04 4.51
CA VAL A 210 -9.50 -1.22 5.01
C VAL A 210 -9.67 -2.57 5.68
N SER A 211 -10.23 -2.57 6.89
CA SER A 211 -10.71 -3.75 7.59
C SER A 211 -12.22 -3.58 7.86
N GLY A 212 -13.05 -4.32 7.12
CA GLY A 212 -14.50 -4.12 7.14
C GLY A 212 -14.91 -2.75 6.58
N THR A 213 -15.39 -1.86 7.43
CA THR A 213 -15.74 -0.47 7.09
C THR A 213 -14.78 0.55 7.69
N THR A 214 -13.68 0.09 8.30
CA THR A 214 -12.75 0.93 9.05
C THR A 214 -11.46 1.09 8.26
N VAL A 215 -11.00 2.33 8.07
CA VAL A 215 -9.66 2.65 7.56
C VAL A 215 -8.68 2.68 8.71
N ILE A 216 -7.63 1.87 8.62
CA ILE A 216 -6.64 1.64 9.69
C ILE A 216 -5.21 1.98 9.28
N GLY A 217 -5.06 2.55 8.08
CA GLY A 217 -3.81 3.01 7.48
C GLY A 217 -4.05 3.55 6.09
N VAL A 218 -3.03 4.17 5.50
CA VAL A 218 -2.99 4.58 4.09
C VAL A 218 -1.62 4.22 3.52
N ILE A 219 -1.52 3.97 2.21
CA ILE A 219 -0.20 3.85 1.57
C ILE A 219 0.52 5.19 1.71
N GLY A 220 1.58 5.21 2.50
CA GLY A 220 2.36 6.38 2.88
C GLY A 220 3.34 6.06 3.99
N GLY A 221 3.93 7.06 4.62
CA GLY A 221 4.86 6.88 5.74
C GLY A 221 6.27 6.53 5.29
N PHE A 222 6.82 5.42 5.77
CA PHE A 222 8.17 5.01 5.44
C PHE A 222 8.35 4.91 3.93
N GLU A 223 9.39 5.59 3.39
CA GLU A 223 9.64 5.66 1.95
C GLU A 223 8.39 6.06 1.14
N ARG A 224 7.57 6.98 1.68
CA ARG A 224 6.28 7.43 1.08
C ARG A 224 5.35 6.28 0.66
N GLY A 225 5.39 5.17 1.39
CA GLY A 225 4.58 3.98 1.12
C GLY A 225 5.35 2.81 0.55
N GLY A 226 6.64 2.97 0.24
CA GLY A 226 7.57 1.93 -0.17
C GLY A 226 8.25 2.19 -1.50
N CYS A 227 9.56 1.94 -1.56
CA CYS A 227 10.37 2.00 -2.77
C CYS A 227 10.45 0.64 -3.50
N ALA A 228 10.07 -0.44 -2.85
CA ALA A 228 10.03 -1.78 -3.44
C ALA A 228 8.60 -2.14 -3.83
N GLU A 229 8.41 -2.64 -5.04
CA GLU A 229 7.09 -2.94 -5.61
C GLU A 229 6.31 -4.04 -4.85
N ASN A 230 6.98 -4.84 -4.04
CA ASN A 230 6.38 -5.96 -3.32
C ASN A 230 6.03 -5.66 -1.86
N VAL A 231 6.27 -4.46 -1.37
CA VAL A 231 5.93 -4.06 -0.01
C VAL A 231 5.41 -2.62 0.03
N SER A 232 4.33 -2.43 0.74
CA SER A 232 3.78 -1.09 1.03
C SER A 232 3.79 -0.83 2.52
N TYR A 233 3.91 0.44 2.88
CA TYR A 233 3.90 0.91 4.26
C TYR A 233 2.77 1.89 4.50
N SER A 234 2.42 2.05 5.79
CA SER A 234 1.51 3.09 6.25
C SER A 234 2.17 3.90 7.37
N ALA A 235 1.90 5.20 7.40
CA ALA A 235 2.08 5.94 8.66
C ALA A 235 1.20 5.28 9.74
N PRO A 236 1.69 5.11 10.98
CA PRO A 236 0.89 4.51 12.05
C PRO A 236 -0.26 5.44 12.44
N PHE A 237 -1.49 4.95 12.39
CA PHE A 237 -2.68 5.67 12.85
C PHE A 237 -2.73 5.63 14.37
N ASP A 238 -2.25 6.69 14.99
CA ASP A 238 -2.20 6.92 16.43
C ASP A 238 -3.24 7.97 16.88
N GLN A 239 -3.07 8.50 18.09
CA GLN A 239 -3.94 9.57 18.59
C GLN A 239 -3.88 10.87 17.76
N HIS A 240 -2.77 11.12 17.04
CA HIS A 240 -2.61 12.37 16.28
C HIS A 240 -3.53 12.44 15.08
N ILE A 241 -3.75 11.33 14.35
CA ILE A 241 -4.72 11.32 13.24
C ILE A 241 -6.16 11.51 13.75
N SER A 242 -6.49 11.01 14.95
CA SER A 242 -7.80 11.27 15.57
C SER A 242 -7.98 12.75 15.94
N GLN A 243 -6.91 13.40 16.42
CA GLN A 243 -6.90 14.84 16.66
C GLN A 243 -7.01 15.63 15.35
N LEU A 244 -6.35 15.15 14.28
CA LEU A 244 -6.45 15.74 12.95
C LEU A 244 -7.88 15.66 12.42
N LEU A 245 -8.55 14.51 12.56
CA LEU A 245 -9.95 14.36 12.20
C LEU A 245 -10.84 15.33 12.96
N ALA A 246 -10.69 15.41 14.29
CA ALA A 246 -11.47 16.34 15.11
C ALA A 246 -11.26 17.80 14.69
N ARG A 247 -10.02 18.18 14.32
CA ARG A 247 -9.73 19.51 13.77
C ARG A 247 -10.40 19.75 12.42
N ALA A 248 -10.35 18.76 11.53
CA ALA A 248 -11.00 18.84 10.23
C ALA A 248 -12.53 18.92 10.35
N GLU A 249 -13.14 18.21 11.30
CA GLU A 249 -14.58 18.29 11.58
C GLU A 249 -15.00 19.63 12.18
N ALA A 250 -14.19 20.19 13.08
CA ALA A 250 -14.46 21.50 13.67
C ALA A 250 -14.40 22.63 12.64
N GLY A 251 -13.74 22.44 11.52
CA GLY A 251 -13.54 23.45 10.49
C GLY A 251 -12.46 24.47 10.88
N GLY A 252 -12.43 25.55 10.14
CA GLY A 252 -11.40 26.57 10.30
C GLY A 252 -10.40 26.53 9.12
N PRO A 253 -9.36 27.39 9.17
CA PRO A 253 -8.40 27.48 8.08
C PRO A 253 -7.61 26.17 7.93
N GLY A 254 -7.36 25.78 6.69
CA GLY A 254 -6.43 24.69 6.36
C GLY A 254 -4.98 25.07 6.62
N ASP A 255 -4.12 24.08 6.52
CA ASP A 255 -2.68 24.26 6.63
C ASP A 255 -2.04 24.56 5.27
N PRO A 256 -0.92 25.30 5.24
CA PRO A 256 -0.12 25.42 4.04
C PRO A 256 0.49 24.07 3.67
N VAL A 257 0.35 23.69 2.40
CA VAL A 257 0.96 22.44 1.91
C VAL A 257 2.45 22.68 1.64
N PRO A 258 3.36 21.84 2.15
CA PRO A 258 4.79 21.96 1.86
C PRO A 258 5.08 21.79 0.37
N VAL A 259 5.97 22.64 -0.19
CA VAL A 259 6.27 22.66 -1.63
C VAL A 259 7.37 21.70 -2.06
N ASP A 260 8.27 21.35 -1.14
CA ASP A 260 9.43 20.50 -1.45
C ASP A 260 9.35 19.17 -0.73
N LEU A 261 9.55 18.11 -1.49
CA LEU A 261 9.80 16.77 -0.98
C LEU A 261 11.05 16.23 -1.67
N ASP A 262 12.00 15.78 -0.86
CA ASP A 262 13.09 14.97 -1.38
C ASP A 262 12.53 13.64 -1.90
N ASP A 263 13.10 13.10 -2.99
CA ASP A 263 12.74 11.78 -3.46
C ASP A 263 13.24 10.73 -2.44
N PRO A 264 12.38 9.92 -1.83
CA PRO A 264 12.79 8.93 -0.84
C PRO A 264 13.41 7.67 -1.48
N CYS A 265 13.22 7.49 -2.79
CA CYS A 265 13.65 6.34 -3.55
C CYS A 265 14.76 6.66 -4.57
#